data_233974d2821f5d12b61b82efe98bc21d
#
_entry.id   233974d2821f5d12b61b82efe98bc21d
#
_cell.length_a   1.000
_cell.length_b   1.000
_cell.length_c   1.000
_cell.angle_alpha   90.00
_cell.angle_beta   90.00
_cell.angle_gamma   90.00
#
_symmetry.space_group_name_H-M   'P 1'
#
loop_
_entity.id
_entity.type
_entity.pdbx_description
1 polymer ?
#
loop_
_entity_poly.entity_id
_entity_poly.type
_entity_poly.pdbx_seq_one_letter_code
_entity_poly.pdbx_strand_id
1 'polypeptide(L)'
;MHNKPSKPTHAYLRLHTGILLAGATGVFGRLISLSELPLVWYRMMIAAGVLAAVLALGGRIHRPTLREAWRMGCCGALLAIHWVLFYGSIKAANVSVGVVCFALNGFFTALLEPMVSSKRFSLRHLLLGLITLGGIVLIFGLNMQFRTGIVIGTFSSLFYTLFAIASKRVQSATGVESSAMLLHELLSGGCVLSLAMPFYAMRYPSASLLPQGCDWLFIPLFASVFTIGPFLTQLQALRSLSAFTVNLSYNLEPLYSIALAMLLFNEAQELNLSFWMGVSMIVAAVGYHACAERRTENKRHMG
;
A
#
# COMPACT_ATOMS: atom_id res chain seq x y z
N MET A 1 12.64 7.92 25.24
CA MET A 1 13.62 6.92 24.72
C MET A 1 13.79 7.15 23.24
N HIS A 2 14.91 7.73 22.79
CA HIS A 2 15.24 7.84 21.38
C HIS A 2 15.51 6.44 20.83
N ASN A 3 14.55 5.91 20.09
CA ASN A 3 14.70 4.63 19.41
C ASN A 3 15.81 4.80 18.34
N LYS A 4 16.99 4.24 18.57
CA LYS A 4 18.08 4.22 17.59
C LYS A 4 17.55 3.63 16.27
N PRO A 5 17.93 4.19 15.11
CA PRO A 5 17.57 3.61 13.84
C PRO A 5 18.01 2.13 13.81
N SER A 6 17.07 1.24 13.48
CA SER A 6 17.35 -0.19 13.38
C SER A 6 18.40 -0.43 12.29
N LYS A 7 19.29 -1.44 12.48
CA LYS A 7 20.25 -1.83 11.44
C LYS A 7 19.50 -2.03 10.10
N PRO A 8 20.06 -1.61 8.96
CA PRO A 8 19.38 -1.73 7.66
C PRO A 8 18.79 -3.11 7.39
N THR A 9 19.51 -4.18 7.77
CA THR A 9 19.05 -5.57 7.63
C THR A 9 17.71 -5.83 8.33
N HIS A 10 17.49 -5.30 9.53
CA HIS A 10 16.22 -5.44 10.24
C HIS A 10 15.08 -4.65 9.59
N ALA A 11 15.40 -3.51 8.96
CA ALA A 11 14.41 -2.72 8.23
C ALA A 11 13.92 -3.46 6.97
N TYR A 12 14.84 -4.09 6.23
CA TYR A 12 14.49 -4.91 5.06
C TYR A 12 13.68 -6.16 5.47
N LEU A 13 14.06 -6.86 6.54
CA LEU A 13 13.31 -8.03 7.01
C LEU A 13 11.87 -7.66 7.38
N ARG A 14 11.67 -6.56 8.12
CA ARG A 14 10.34 -6.05 8.44
C ARG A 14 9.55 -5.67 7.18
N LEU A 15 10.20 -5.00 6.24
CA LEU A 15 9.58 -4.62 4.97
C LEU A 15 9.08 -5.84 4.22
N HIS A 16 9.90 -6.87 4.03
CA HIS A 16 9.50 -8.08 3.32
C HIS A 16 8.43 -8.89 4.06
N THR A 17 8.46 -8.93 5.39
CA THR A 17 7.35 -9.51 6.18
C THR A 17 6.05 -8.75 5.92
N GLY A 18 6.10 -7.42 5.89
CA GLY A 18 4.94 -6.60 5.55
C GLY A 18 4.41 -6.85 4.15
N ILE A 19 5.30 -6.97 3.15
CA ILE A 19 4.93 -7.24 1.76
C ILE A 19 4.26 -8.61 1.60
N LEU A 20 4.76 -9.63 2.30
CA LEU A 20 4.16 -10.96 2.30
C LEU A 20 2.72 -10.93 2.86
N LEU A 21 2.51 -10.23 3.97
CA LEU A 21 1.16 -10.03 4.55
C LEU A 21 0.28 -9.17 3.62
N ALA A 22 0.84 -8.13 3.00
CA ALA A 22 0.13 -7.28 2.06
C ALA A 22 -0.36 -8.07 0.84
N GLY A 23 0.42 -9.05 0.36
CA GLY A 23 0.04 -9.90 -0.77
C GLY A 23 -1.30 -10.63 -0.60
N ALA A 24 -1.71 -10.91 0.64
CA ALA A 24 -3.03 -11.50 0.90
C ALA A 24 -4.18 -10.47 0.81
N THR A 25 -3.91 -9.18 0.83
CA THR A 25 -4.97 -8.15 0.92
C THR A 25 -5.87 -8.10 -0.32
N GLY A 26 -5.32 -8.34 -1.50
CA GLY A 26 -6.08 -8.42 -2.76
C GLY A 26 -7.12 -9.55 -2.74
N VAL A 27 -6.76 -10.69 -2.15
CA VAL A 27 -7.64 -11.86 -1.99
C VAL A 27 -8.86 -11.49 -1.13
N PHE A 28 -8.65 -10.81 0.01
CA PHE A 28 -9.75 -10.33 0.85
C PHE A 28 -10.67 -9.36 0.12
N GLY A 29 -10.12 -8.52 -0.77
CA GLY A 29 -10.89 -7.62 -1.62
C GLY A 29 -11.89 -8.34 -2.53
N ARG A 30 -11.59 -9.59 -2.93
CA ARG A 30 -12.50 -10.45 -3.71
C ARG A 30 -13.43 -11.28 -2.84
N LEU A 31 -12.95 -11.79 -1.70
CA LEU A 31 -13.75 -12.64 -0.79
C LEU A 31 -14.86 -11.86 -0.08
N ILE A 32 -14.63 -10.60 0.28
CA ILE A 32 -15.59 -9.76 1.00
C ILE A 32 -16.63 -9.20 0.04
N SER A 33 -17.91 -9.40 0.36
CA SER A 33 -19.05 -9.02 -0.49
C SER A 33 -19.34 -7.53 -0.53
N LEU A 34 -18.83 -6.76 0.43
CA LEU A 34 -19.03 -5.31 0.52
C LEU A 34 -18.54 -4.58 -0.73
N SER A 35 -19.20 -3.48 -1.09
CA SER A 35 -18.68 -2.53 -2.07
C SER A 35 -17.37 -1.90 -1.56
N GLU A 36 -16.57 -1.30 -2.46
CA GLU A 36 -15.21 -0.86 -2.16
C GLU A 36 -15.13 0.17 -1.02
N LEU A 37 -16.03 1.16 -0.98
CA LEU A 37 -16.01 2.21 0.04
C LEU A 37 -16.40 1.67 1.44
N PRO A 38 -17.53 0.94 1.62
CA PRO A 38 -17.84 0.30 2.90
C PRO A 38 -16.77 -0.68 3.37
N LEU A 39 -16.21 -1.51 2.46
CA LEU A 39 -15.13 -2.43 2.80
C LEU A 39 -13.94 -1.69 3.44
N VAL A 40 -13.49 -0.60 2.81
CA VAL A 40 -12.37 0.21 3.32
C VAL A 40 -12.75 0.88 4.63
N TRP A 41 -13.96 1.38 4.77
CA TRP A 41 -14.44 2.00 6.00
C TRP A 41 -14.41 1.02 7.18
N TYR A 42 -15.02 -0.16 7.05
CA TYR A 42 -14.96 -1.20 8.09
C TYR A 42 -13.51 -1.60 8.41
N ARG A 43 -12.70 -1.79 7.38
CA ARG A 43 -11.27 -2.11 7.52
C ARG A 43 -10.55 -1.07 8.37
N MET A 44 -10.70 0.23 8.06
CA MET A 44 -10.03 1.31 8.77
C MET A 44 -10.53 1.45 10.21
N MET A 45 -11.84 1.43 10.41
CA MET A 45 -12.43 1.63 11.74
C MET A 45 -12.12 0.48 12.69
N ILE A 46 -12.21 -0.77 12.23
CA ILE A 46 -11.87 -1.94 13.05
C ILE A 46 -10.38 -1.96 13.34
N ALA A 47 -9.53 -1.73 12.34
CA ALA A 47 -8.07 -1.66 12.55
C ALA A 47 -7.70 -0.54 13.53
N ALA A 48 -8.32 0.63 13.43
CA ALA A 48 -8.13 1.73 14.37
C ALA A 48 -8.55 1.35 15.78
N GLY A 49 -9.72 0.71 15.95
CA GLY A 49 -10.22 0.25 17.24
C GLY A 49 -9.28 -0.77 17.90
N VAL A 50 -8.83 -1.78 17.13
CA VAL A 50 -7.87 -2.79 17.62
C VAL A 50 -6.55 -2.15 18.01
N LEU A 51 -6.00 -1.28 17.16
CA LEU A 51 -4.73 -0.61 17.42
C LEU A 51 -4.84 0.36 18.61
N ALA A 52 -5.95 1.09 18.73
CA ALA A 52 -6.23 1.97 19.86
C ALA A 52 -6.28 1.18 21.18
N ALA A 53 -6.97 0.03 21.20
CA ALA A 53 -7.04 -0.83 22.38
C ALA A 53 -5.64 -1.34 22.79
N VAL A 54 -4.84 -1.82 21.83
CA VAL A 54 -3.46 -2.29 22.09
C VAL A 54 -2.58 -1.17 22.65
N LEU A 55 -2.66 0.04 22.07
CA LEU A 55 -1.88 1.19 22.53
C LEU A 55 -2.36 1.71 23.89
N ALA A 56 -3.68 1.67 24.15
CA ALA A 56 -4.24 2.07 25.45
C ALA A 56 -3.78 1.13 26.57
N LEU A 57 -3.88 -0.18 26.36
CA LEU A 57 -3.42 -1.18 27.31
C LEU A 57 -1.91 -1.10 27.58
N GLY A 58 -1.13 -0.69 26.55
CA GLY A 58 0.30 -0.47 26.68
C GLY A 58 0.69 0.91 27.24
N GLY A 59 -0.26 1.79 27.58
CA GLY A 59 0.01 3.16 28.03
C GLY A 59 0.72 4.03 26.98
N ARG A 60 0.55 3.73 25.68
CA ARG A 60 1.31 4.31 24.57
C ARG A 60 0.46 5.20 23.66
N ILE A 61 -0.69 5.66 24.13
CA ILE A 61 -1.53 6.58 23.34
C ILE A 61 -0.82 7.92 23.21
N HIS A 62 -0.52 8.27 21.96
CA HIS A 62 0.01 9.60 21.63
C HIS A 62 -1.15 10.60 21.48
N ARG A 63 -1.05 11.74 22.16
CA ARG A 63 -1.97 12.87 21.99
C ARG A 63 -1.31 13.88 21.07
N PRO A 64 -1.73 13.95 19.79
CA PRO A 64 -1.10 14.84 18.82
C PRO A 64 -1.47 16.30 19.11
N THR A 65 -0.56 17.20 18.79
CA THR A 65 -0.90 18.62 18.63
C THR A 65 -1.84 18.78 17.43
N LEU A 66 -2.58 19.88 17.36
CA LEU A 66 -3.49 20.16 16.24
C LEU A 66 -2.76 20.12 14.89
N ARG A 67 -1.52 20.60 14.84
CA ARG A 67 -0.69 20.59 13.63
C ARG A 67 -0.28 19.17 13.21
N GLU A 68 0.07 18.32 14.17
CA GLU A 68 0.37 16.90 13.90
C GLU A 68 -0.88 16.15 13.45
N ALA A 69 -2.01 16.34 14.15
CA ALA A 69 -3.30 15.74 13.83
C ALA A 69 -3.72 16.08 12.39
N TRP A 70 -3.60 17.34 11.99
CA TRP A 70 -3.89 17.76 10.61
C TRP A 70 -2.99 17.07 9.58
N ARG A 71 -1.67 17.03 9.83
CA ARG A 71 -0.71 16.41 8.91
C ARG A 71 -0.94 14.90 8.77
N MET A 72 -1.10 14.20 9.90
CA MET A 72 -1.42 12.76 9.89
C MET A 72 -2.81 12.52 9.29
N GLY A 73 -3.75 13.43 9.50
CA GLY A 73 -5.09 13.41 8.92
C GLY A 73 -5.07 13.46 7.40
N CYS A 74 -4.26 14.34 6.82
CA CYS A 74 -4.06 14.37 5.36
C CYS A 74 -3.47 13.05 4.84
N CYS A 75 -2.51 12.45 5.55
CA CYS A 75 -1.98 11.14 5.19
C CYS A 75 -3.07 10.06 5.23
N GLY A 76 -3.91 10.04 6.28
CA GLY A 76 -5.02 9.10 6.38
C GLY A 76 -6.07 9.26 5.29
N ALA A 77 -6.37 10.50 4.88
CA ALA A 77 -7.25 10.75 3.75
C ALA A 77 -6.69 10.20 2.42
N LEU A 78 -5.38 10.41 2.17
CA LEU A 78 -4.70 9.85 0.99
C LEU A 78 -4.73 8.32 1.01
N LEU A 79 -4.50 7.69 2.17
CA LEU A 79 -4.58 6.24 2.34
C LEU A 79 -5.99 5.71 2.09
N ALA A 80 -7.02 6.39 2.60
CA ALA A 80 -8.40 6.01 2.40
C ALA A 80 -8.79 6.06 0.91
N ILE A 81 -8.44 7.13 0.20
CA ILE A 81 -8.68 7.27 -1.25
C ILE A 81 -7.94 6.16 -2.00
N HIS A 82 -6.65 5.93 -1.68
CA HIS A 82 -5.89 4.85 -2.28
C HIS A 82 -6.62 3.51 -2.15
N TRP A 83 -7.05 3.13 -0.95
CA TRP A 83 -7.70 1.83 -0.74
C TRP A 83 -9.05 1.71 -1.44
N VAL A 84 -9.87 2.76 -1.43
CA VAL A 84 -11.15 2.76 -2.18
C VAL A 84 -10.89 2.53 -3.67
N LEU A 85 -9.91 3.22 -4.25
CA LEU A 85 -9.53 3.03 -5.64
C LEU A 85 -8.90 1.65 -5.89
N PHE A 86 -8.10 1.12 -4.96
CA PHE A 86 -7.50 -0.21 -5.08
C PHE A 86 -8.56 -1.31 -5.15
N TYR A 87 -9.50 -1.32 -4.19
CA TYR A 87 -10.59 -2.30 -4.21
C TYR A 87 -11.60 -2.03 -5.33
N GLY A 88 -11.79 -0.78 -5.70
CA GLY A 88 -12.56 -0.41 -6.89
C GLY A 88 -11.96 -1.00 -8.17
N SER A 89 -10.63 -0.98 -8.31
CA SER A 89 -9.92 -1.62 -9.42
C SER A 89 -10.12 -3.15 -9.44
N ILE A 90 -9.99 -3.80 -8.26
CA ILE A 90 -10.21 -5.25 -8.13
C ILE A 90 -11.64 -5.63 -8.51
N LYS A 91 -12.63 -4.86 -8.05
CA LYS A 91 -14.05 -5.12 -8.32
C LYS A 91 -14.46 -4.81 -9.76
N ALA A 92 -13.80 -3.82 -10.38
CA ALA A 92 -14.05 -3.46 -11.78
C ALA A 92 -13.35 -4.39 -12.80
N ALA A 93 -12.36 -5.17 -12.33
CA ALA A 93 -11.61 -6.11 -13.19
C ALA A 93 -11.38 -7.44 -12.45
N ASN A 94 -10.19 -7.62 -11.85
CA ASN A 94 -9.83 -8.78 -11.01
C ASN A 94 -8.69 -8.43 -10.05
N VAL A 95 -8.31 -9.39 -9.18
CA VAL A 95 -7.23 -9.20 -8.19
C VAL A 95 -5.92 -8.87 -8.89
N SER A 96 -5.59 -9.62 -9.95
CA SER A 96 -4.33 -9.46 -10.68
C SER A 96 -4.18 -8.05 -11.27
N VAL A 97 -5.25 -7.48 -11.85
CA VAL A 97 -5.24 -6.10 -12.38
C VAL A 97 -4.97 -5.08 -11.28
N GLY A 98 -5.71 -5.17 -10.16
CA GLY A 98 -5.56 -4.22 -9.05
C GLY A 98 -4.14 -4.21 -8.49
N VAL A 99 -3.59 -5.39 -8.18
CA VAL A 99 -2.25 -5.50 -7.56
C VAL A 99 -1.12 -5.20 -8.54
N VAL A 100 -1.26 -5.49 -9.83
CA VAL A 100 -0.22 -5.14 -10.81
C VAL A 100 -0.22 -3.64 -11.09
N CYS A 101 -1.37 -2.98 -11.22
CA CYS A 101 -1.42 -1.52 -11.32
C CYS A 101 -0.79 -0.84 -10.09
N PHE A 102 -0.88 -1.47 -8.91
CA PHE A 102 -0.22 -0.95 -7.71
C PHE A 102 1.30 -0.88 -7.84
N ALA A 103 1.94 -1.71 -8.66
CA ALA A 103 3.39 -1.63 -8.90
C ALA A 103 3.85 -0.32 -9.59
N LEU A 104 2.92 0.48 -10.14
CA LEU A 104 3.23 1.84 -10.64
C LEU A 104 3.67 2.81 -9.53
N ASN A 105 3.49 2.45 -8.26
CA ASN A 105 3.92 3.28 -7.13
C ASN A 105 5.42 3.63 -7.19
N GLY A 106 6.27 2.70 -7.65
CA GLY A 106 7.70 2.94 -7.85
C GLY A 106 7.96 4.02 -8.93
N PHE A 107 7.23 3.97 -10.04
CA PHE A 107 7.31 4.97 -11.11
C PHE A 107 6.86 6.35 -10.61
N PHE A 108 5.69 6.45 -10.00
CA PHE A 108 5.21 7.72 -9.45
C PHE A 108 6.12 8.27 -8.35
N THR A 109 6.72 7.40 -7.51
CA THR A 109 7.68 7.83 -6.48
C THR A 109 8.92 8.43 -7.12
N ALA A 110 9.46 7.84 -8.20
CA ALA A 110 10.61 8.37 -8.90
C ALA A 110 10.38 9.79 -9.47
N LEU A 111 9.13 10.09 -9.86
CA LEU A 111 8.74 11.41 -10.35
C LEU A 111 8.45 12.40 -9.22
N LEU A 112 7.69 11.99 -8.20
CA LEU A 112 7.11 12.91 -7.21
C LEU A 112 8.00 13.13 -5.99
N GLU A 113 8.80 12.13 -5.56
CA GLU A 113 9.65 12.28 -4.38
C GLU A 113 10.66 13.45 -4.53
N PRO A 114 11.32 13.67 -5.68
CA PRO A 114 12.20 14.83 -5.87
C PRO A 114 11.48 16.18 -5.81
N MET A 115 10.20 16.24 -6.23
CA MET A 115 9.41 17.49 -6.23
C MET A 115 8.98 17.91 -4.82
N VAL A 116 8.81 16.93 -3.92
CA VAL A 116 8.30 17.15 -2.55
C VAL A 116 9.43 17.16 -1.52
N SER A 117 10.50 16.42 -1.77
CA SER A 117 11.68 16.33 -0.92
C SER A 117 12.88 16.99 -1.61
N SER A 118 13.84 17.51 -0.85
CA SER A 118 15.06 18.12 -1.41
C SER A 118 16.01 17.10 -2.07
N LYS A 119 15.49 15.95 -2.49
CA LYS A 119 16.27 14.93 -3.19
C LYS A 119 16.45 15.29 -4.65
N ARG A 120 17.63 14.97 -5.19
CA ARG A 120 17.90 15.14 -6.61
C ARG A 120 17.13 14.11 -7.43
N PHE A 121 16.64 14.54 -8.59
CA PHE A 121 16.05 13.63 -9.59
C PHE A 121 17.05 12.54 -9.98
N SER A 122 16.59 11.29 -10.02
CA SER A 122 17.42 10.15 -10.36
C SER A 122 16.90 9.48 -11.63
N LEU A 123 17.64 9.64 -12.73
CA LEU A 123 17.32 8.96 -13.99
C LEU A 123 17.27 7.43 -13.81
N ARG A 124 18.11 6.88 -12.94
CA ARG A 124 18.09 5.44 -12.62
C ARG A 124 16.74 5.01 -12.02
N HIS A 125 16.21 5.77 -11.08
CA HIS A 125 14.89 5.47 -10.47
C HIS A 125 13.77 5.57 -11.49
N LEU A 126 13.82 6.56 -12.38
CA LEU A 126 12.85 6.70 -13.47
C LEU A 126 12.92 5.51 -14.42
N LEU A 127 14.11 5.08 -14.85
CA LEU A 127 14.29 3.93 -15.74
C LEU A 127 13.75 2.63 -15.11
N LEU A 128 14.00 2.40 -13.81
CA LEU A 128 13.45 1.25 -13.09
C LEU A 128 11.91 1.31 -13.04
N GLY A 129 11.34 2.48 -12.80
CA GLY A 129 9.89 2.69 -12.86
C GLY A 129 9.31 2.44 -14.25
N LEU A 130 10.00 2.87 -15.32
CA LEU A 130 9.59 2.62 -16.71
C LEU A 130 9.68 1.12 -17.08
N ILE A 131 10.68 0.39 -16.57
CA ILE A 131 10.76 -1.06 -16.72
C ILE A 131 9.56 -1.74 -16.05
N THR A 132 9.21 -1.32 -14.82
CA THR A 132 8.01 -1.80 -14.12
C THR A 132 6.74 -1.51 -14.91
N LEU A 133 6.58 -0.29 -15.42
CA LEU A 133 5.45 0.09 -16.29
C LEU A 133 5.39 -0.78 -17.54
N GLY A 134 6.52 -1.00 -18.22
CA GLY A 134 6.62 -1.90 -19.38
C GLY A 134 6.19 -3.33 -19.04
N GLY A 135 6.60 -3.84 -17.87
CA GLY A 135 6.16 -5.14 -17.37
C GLY A 135 4.64 -5.22 -17.18
N ILE A 136 4.03 -4.18 -16.62
CA ILE A 136 2.56 -4.09 -16.43
C ILE A 136 1.83 -4.08 -17.78
N VAL A 137 2.31 -3.26 -18.72
CA VAL A 137 1.75 -3.20 -20.08
C VAL A 137 1.86 -4.56 -20.77
N LEU A 138 2.96 -5.27 -20.56
CA LEU A 138 3.17 -6.60 -21.13
C LEU A 138 2.25 -7.66 -20.53
N ILE A 139 1.97 -7.60 -19.22
CA ILE A 139 1.09 -8.53 -18.51
C ILE A 139 -0.35 -8.42 -19.02
N PHE A 140 -0.86 -7.20 -19.11
CA PHE A 140 -2.29 -7.01 -19.45
C PHE A 140 -2.52 -6.64 -20.91
N GLY A 141 -1.46 -6.23 -21.63
CA GLY A 141 -1.59 -5.67 -22.97
C GLY A 141 -2.52 -4.45 -22.95
N LEU A 142 -3.14 -4.18 -24.07
CA LEU A 142 -4.21 -3.18 -24.19
C LEU A 142 -5.58 -3.86 -24.11
N ASN A 143 -5.76 -4.84 -23.21
CA ASN A 143 -7.03 -5.57 -23.11
C ASN A 143 -8.13 -4.61 -22.64
N MET A 144 -9.02 -4.28 -23.56
CA MET A 144 -10.12 -3.33 -23.37
C MET A 144 -11.08 -3.76 -22.25
N GLN A 145 -11.17 -5.06 -21.98
CA GLN A 145 -12.01 -5.61 -20.91
C GLN A 145 -11.60 -5.09 -19.53
N PHE A 146 -10.31 -4.84 -19.29
CA PHE A 146 -9.79 -4.40 -17.99
C PHE A 146 -9.55 -2.90 -17.90
N ARG A 147 -9.89 -2.14 -18.93
CA ARG A 147 -9.58 -0.70 -19.04
C ARG A 147 -10.01 0.11 -17.80
N THR A 148 -11.25 -0.08 -17.35
CA THR A 148 -11.78 0.63 -16.16
C THR A 148 -10.96 0.31 -14.92
N GLY A 149 -10.71 -0.99 -14.66
CA GLY A 149 -9.90 -1.41 -13.52
C GLY A 149 -8.47 -0.87 -13.59
N ILE A 150 -7.83 -0.86 -14.77
CA ILE A 150 -6.48 -0.32 -14.98
C ILE A 150 -6.43 1.18 -14.67
N VAL A 151 -7.40 1.96 -15.16
CA VAL A 151 -7.46 3.41 -14.89
C VAL A 151 -7.61 3.67 -13.39
N ILE A 152 -8.57 3.01 -12.74
CA ILE A 152 -8.80 3.15 -11.29
C ILE A 152 -7.56 2.72 -10.51
N GLY A 153 -6.93 1.59 -10.86
CA GLY A 153 -5.72 1.07 -10.22
C GLY A 153 -4.51 1.98 -10.40
N THR A 154 -4.39 2.65 -11.54
CA THR A 154 -3.34 3.66 -11.79
C THR A 154 -3.48 4.85 -10.84
N PHE A 155 -4.69 5.38 -10.67
CA PHE A 155 -4.95 6.44 -9.70
C PHE A 155 -4.73 5.95 -8.27
N SER A 156 -5.12 4.73 -7.94
CA SER A 156 -4.82 4.11 -6.64
C SER A 156 -3.31 4.18 -6.33
N SER A 157 -2.48 3.78 -7.28
CA SER A 157 -1.02 3.82 -7.16
C SER A 157 -0.46 5.22 -6.93
N LEU A 158 -1.02 6.22 -7.63
CA LEU A 158 -0.66 7.63 -7.45
C LEU A 158 -0.96 8.10 -6.02
N PHE A 159 -2.18 7.82 -5.50
CA PHE A 159 -2.57 8.22 -4.15
C PHE A 159 -1.76 7.49 -3.07
N TYR A 160 -1.42 6.22 -3.28
CA TYR A 160 -0.50 5.51 -2.39
C TYR A 160 0.89 6.15 -2.36
N THR A 161 1.41 6.54 -3.51
CA THR A 161 2.71 7.23 -3.60
C THR A 161 2.70 8.54 -2.83
N LEU A 162 1.65 9.36 -2.99
CA LEU A 162 1.48 10.61 -2.24
C LEU A 162 1.39 10.32 -0.73
N PHE A 163 0.63 9.30 -0.33
CA PHE A 163 0.57 8.83 1.04
C PHE A 163 1.95 8.48 1.58
N ALA A 164 2.71 7.62 0.91
CA ALA A 164 4.01 7.14 1.38
C ALA A 164 5.03 8.28 1.53
N ILE A 165 5.07 9.22 0.56
CA ILE A 165 5.94 10.40 0.62
C ILE A 165 5.52 11.33 1.76
N ALA A 166 4.22 11.60 1.91
CA ALA A 166 3.68 12.45 2.96
C ALA A 166 3.93 11.85 4.35
N SER A 167 3.62 10.56 4.54
CA SER A 167 3.83 9.84 5.80
C SER A 167 5.30 9.84 6.21
N LYS A 168 6.23 9.57 5.28
CA LYS A 168 7.66 9.66 5.55
C LYS A 168 8.04 11.06 6.02
N ARG A 169 7.56 12.11 5.35
CA ARG A 169 7.87 13.51 5.68
C ARG A 169 7.32 13.89 7.07
N VAL A 170 6.07 13.52 7.35
CA VAL A 170 5.43 13.78 8.64
C VAL A 170 6.19 13.05 9.76
N GLN A 171 6.48 11.77 9.57
CA GLN A 171 7.20 10.97 10.56
C GLN A 171 8.61 11.52 10.84
N SER A 172 9.33 11.95 9.79
CA SER A 172 10.67 12.55 9.94
C SER A 172 10.63 13.92 10.65
N ALA A 173 9.57 14.69 10.43
CA ALA A 173 9.42 16.04 11.01
C ALA A 173 8.91 16.03 12.46
N THR A 174 8.13 15.01 12.85
CA THR A 174 7.48 14.96 14.18
C THR A 174 8.14 13.95 15.11
N GLY A 175 8.84 12.95 14.60
CA GLY A 175 9.38 11.83 15.37
C GLY A 175 8.31 10.92 16.00
N VAL A 176 7.03 11.11 15.66
CA VAL A 176 5.92 10.30 16.18
C VAL A 176 6.16 8.82 15.91
N GLU A 177 5.83 7.97 16.88
CA GLU A 177 5.97 6.53 16.75
C GLU A 177 5.07 5.98 15.64
N SER A 178 5.57 4.99 14.89
CA SER A 178 4.85 4.41 13.73
C SER A 178 3.46 3.89 14.07
N SER A 179 3.29 3.29 15.25
CA SER A 179 2.01 2.78 15.73
C SER A 179 1.00 3.90 16.01
N ALA A 180 1.46 4.99 16.64
CA ALA A 180 0.63 6.15 16.89
C ALA A 180 0.26 6.87 15.59
N MET A 181 1.21 6.99 14.66
CA MET A 181 0.97 7.56 13.34
C MET A 181 -0.07 6.75 12.57
N LEU A 182 0.07 5.42 12.50
CA LEU A 182 -0.89 4.54 11.84
C LEU A 182 -2.29 4.67 12.45
N LEU A 183 -2.40 4.73 13.79
CA LEU A 183 -3.69 4.92 14.45
C LEU A 183 -4.39 6.21 13.97
N HIS A 184 -3.67 7.33 13.92
CA HIS A 184 -4.24 8.59 13.48
C HIS A 184 -4.59 8.60 11.99
N GLU A 185 -3.78 7.95 11.15
CA GLU A 185 -4.05 7.77 9.71
C GLU A 185 -5.32 6.93 9.49
N LEU A 186 -5.49 5.82 10.24
CA LEU A 186 -6.67 4.98 10.14
C LEU A 186 -7.94 5.71 10.61
N LEU A 187 -7.87 6.40 11.77
CA LEU A 187 -9.00 7.17 12.31
C LEU A 187 -9.43 8.28 11.35
N SER A 188 -8.48 9.08 10.89
CA SER A 188 -8.80 10.21 10.00
C SER A 188 -9.32 9.76 8.64
N GLY A 189 -8.73 8.72 8.05
CA GLY A 189 -9.24 8.13 6.82
C GLY A 189 -10.64 7.54 7.01
N GLY A 190 -10.89 6.83 8.12
CA GLY A 190 -12.21 6.35 8.47
C GLY A 190 -13.24 7.47 8.64
N CYS A 191 -12.86 8.59 9.26
CA CYS A 191 -13.72 9.77 9.38
C CYS A 191 -14.06 10.37 7.99
N VAL A 192 -13.07 10.51 7.12
CA VAL A 192 -13.30 10.99 5.73
C VAL A 192 -14.28 10.09 4.99
N LEU A 193 -14.12 8.77 5.11
CA LEU A 193 -15.04 7.82 4.49
C LEU A 193 -16.44 7.84 5.14
N SER A 194 -16.53 8.09 6.45
CA SER A 194 -17.83 8.28 7.14
C SER A 194 -18.61 9.46 6.55
N LEU A 195 -17.91 10.56 6.25
CA LEU A 195 -18.52 11.72 5.58
C LEU A 195 -18.89 11.43 4.11
N ALA A 196 -18.13 10.59 3.43
CA ALA A 196 -18.40 10.21 2.05
C ALA A 196 -19.52 9.16 1.92
N MET A 197 -19.76 8.33 2.94
CA MET A 197 -20.70 7.20 2.90
C MET A 197 -22.13 7.57 2.49
N PRO A 198 -22.77 8.63 3.02
CA PRO A 198 -24.13 9.01 2.61
C PRO A 198 -24.19 9.35 1.11
N PHE A 199 -23.21 10.09 0.59
CA PHE A 199 -23.15 10.47 -0.82
C PHE A 199 -22.92 9.25 -1.71
N TYR A 200 -22.08 8.31 -1.26
CA TYR A 200 -21.85 7.05 -1.95
C TYR A 200 -23.12 6.20 -2.01
N ALA A 201 -23.84 6.04 -0.90
CA ALA A 201 -25.09 5.29 -0.84
C ALA A 201 -26.19 5.91 -1.73
N MET A 202 -26.27 7.23 -1.79
CA MET A 202 -27.21 7.93 -2.68
C MET A 202 -26.86 7.73 -4.15
N ARG A 203 -25.56 7.73 -4.50
CA ARG A 203 -25.07 7.58 -5.90
C ARG A 203 -25.16 6.14 -6.39
N TYR A 204 -24.99 5.16 -5.49
CA TYR A 204 -24.97 3.73 -5.78
C TYR A 204 -25.95 2.97 -4.88
N PRO A 205 -27.29 3.06 -5.15
CA PRO A 205 -28.32 2.44 -4.30
C PRO A 205 -28.22 0.91 -4.20
N SER A 206 -27.58 0.26 -5.18
CA SER A 206 -27.34 -1.19 -5.20
C SER A 206 -26.06 -1.61 -4.47
N ALA A 207 -25.30 -0.66 -3.90
CA ALA A 207 -24.06 -0.98 -3.22
C ALA A 207 -24.31 -1.82 -1.96
N SER A 208 -23.49 -2.86 -1.76
CA SER A 208 -23.50 -3.64 -0.52
C SER A 208 -22.81 -2.83 0.60
N LEU A 209 -23.61 -2.28 1.50
CA LEU A 209 -23.12 -1.42 2.59
C LEU A 209 -22.90 -2.19 3.90
N LEU A 210 -23.58 -3.31 4.11
CA LEU A 210 -23.53 -4.10 5.35
C LEU A 210 -22.88 -5.46 5.11
N PRO A 211 -22.03 -5.93 6.05
CA PRO A 211 -21.42 -7.26 5.97
C PRO A 211 -22.47 -8.36 5.95
N GLN A 212 -22.23 -9.40 5.15
CA GLN A 212 -23.11 -10.56 5.02
C GLN A 212 -22.31 -11.87 5.18
N GLY A 213 -22.96 -12.89 5.70
CA GLY A 213 -22.37 -14.24 5.80
C GLY A 213 -20.98 -14.26 6.42
N CYS A 214 -20.01 -14.73 5.65
CA CYS A 214 -18.60 -14.84 6.08
C CYS A 214 -17.86 -13.49 6.21
N ASP A 215 -18.42 -12.39 5.75
CA ASP A 215 -17.80 -11.06 5.89
C ASP A 215 -17.56 -10.72 7.36
N TRP A 216 -18.43 -11.13 8.27
CA TRP A 216 -18.30 -10.93 9.72
C TRP A 216 -17.04 -11.56 10.32
N LEU A 217 -16.47 -12.58 9.67
CA LEU A 217 -15.21 -13.20 10.06
C LEU A 217 -14.04 -12.56 9.27
N PHE A 218 -14.23 -12.37 7.97
CA PHE A 218 -13.16 -11.92 7.09
C PHE A 218 -12.74 -10.47 7.37
N ILE A 219 -13.69 -9.57 7.65
CA ILE A 219 -13.38 -8.15 7.87
C ILE A 219 -12.54 -7.94 9.14
N PRO A 220 -12.87 -8.49 10.33
CA PRO A 220 -12.00 -8.36 11.50
C PRO A 220 -10.62 -8.97 11.32
N LEU A 221 -10.51 -10.15 10.69
CA LEU A 221 -9.23 -10.78 10.38
C LEU A 221 -8.40 -9.89 9.42
N PHE A 222 -9.03 -9.40 8.38
CA PHE A 222 -8.43 -8.51 7.40
C PHE A 222 -7.96 -7.20 8.04
N ALA A 223 -8.80 -6.57 8.86
CA ALA A 223 -8.49 -5.33 9.53
C ALA A 223 -7.37 -5.46 10.56
N SER A 224 -7.34 -6.54 11.35
CA SER A 224 -6.35 -6.71 12.40
C SER A 224 -4.99 -7.20 11.86
N VAL A 225 -4.96 -8.36 11.21
CA VAL A 225 -3.69 -8.99 10.80
C VAL A 225 -3.15 -8.38 9.51
N PHE A 226 -3.98 -8.35 8.47
CA PHE A 226 -3.56 -7.97 7.11
C PHE A 226 -3.62 -6.46 6.83
N THR A 227 -3.99 -5.65 7.84
CA THR A 227 -3.90 -4.19 7.76
C THR A 227 -2.86 -3.65 8.72
N ILE A 228 -2.98 -3.91 10.03
CA ILE A 228 -2.06 -3.35 11.02
C ILE A 228 -0.63 -3.86 10.77
N GLY A 229 -0.46 -5.16 10.51
CA GLY A 229 0.85 -5.77 10.28
C GLY A 229 1.64 -5.11 9.14
N PRO A 230 1.15 -5.16 7.89
CA PRO A 230 1.84 -4.58 6.73
C PRO A 230 2.13 -3.08 6.90
N PHE A 231 1.13 -2.29 7.31
CA PHE A 231 1.31 -0.84 7.42
C PHE A 231 2.21 -0.43 8.57
N LEU A 232 2.17 -1.12 9.69
CA LEU A 232 3.07 -0.86 10.80
C LEU A 232 4.53 -1.18 10.41
N THR A 233 4.76 -2.31 9.75
CA THR A 233 6.10 -2.69 9.27
C THR A 233 6.59 -1.74 8.18
N GLN A 234 5.71 -1.26 7.30
CA GLN A 234 6.01 -0.24 6.29
C GLN A 234 6.44 1.09 6.93
N LEU A 235 5.65 1.62 7.85
CA LEU A 235 5.97 2.86 8.56
C LEU A 235 7.28 2.75 9.36
N GLN A 236 7.54 1.58 9.94
CA GLN A 236 8.82 1.30 10.60
C GLN A 236 9.98 1.26 9.60
N ALA A 237 9.79 0.67 8.41
CA ALA A 237 10.80 0.65 7.36
C ALA A 237 11.10 2.07 6.82
N LEU A 238 10.08 2.90 6.64
CA LEU A 238 10.21 4.30 6.21
C LEU A 238 11.05 5.17 7.15
N ARG A 239 11.24 4.77 8.42
CA ARG A 239 12.17 5.45 9.32
C ARG A 239 13.62 5.33 8.90
N SER A 240 14.00 4.21 8.32
CA SER A 240 15.38 3.86 7.98
C SER A 240 15.66 3.83 6.48
N LEU A 241 14.62 3.57 5.65
CA LEU A 241 14.72 3.43 4.21
C LEU A 241 14.08 4.62 3.49
N SER A 242 14.44 4.80 2.21
CA SER A 242 13.81 5.82 1.37
C SER A 242 12.38 5.41 0.99
N ALA A 243 11.50 6.38 0.70
CA ALA A 243 10.16 6.08 0.19
C ALA A 243 10.23 5.31 -1.14
N PHE A 244 11.20 5.66 -2.01
CA PHE A 244 11.43 4.93 -3.25
C PHE A 244 11.78 3.45 -2.99
N THR A 245 12.73 3.16 -2.06
CA THR A 245 13.13 1.79 -1.72
C THR A 245 11.94 0.97 -1.20
N VAL A 246 11.17 1.55 -0.28
CA VAL A 246 9.99 0.90 0.28
C VAL A 246 8.96 0.61 -0.82
N ASN A 247 8.60 1.62 -1.61
CA ASN A 247 7.59 1.48 -2.66
C ASN A 247 8.03 0.54 -3.79
N LEU A 248 9.31 0.58 -4.20
CA LEU A 248 9.81 -0.36 -5.20
C LEU A 248 9.81 -1.80 -4.67
N SER A 249 10.13 -2.00 -3.38
CA SER A 249 10.06 -3.33 -2.76
C SER A 249 8.63 -3.87 -2.72
N TYR A 250 7.62 -3.00 -2.54
CA TYR A 250 6.22 -3.38 -2.63
C TYR A 250 5.80 -3.87 -4.02
N ASN A 251 6.59 -3.66 -5.08
CA ASN A 251 6.37 -4.29 -6.38
C ASN A 251 6.51 -5.82 -6.35
N LEU A 252 6.96 -6.41 -5.24
CA LEU A 252 6.90 -7.86 -5.01
C LEU A 252 5.54 -8.32 -4.48
N GLU A 253 4.69 -7.43 -3.97
CA GLU A 253 3.35 -7.75 -3.49
C GLU A 253 2.49 -8.46 -4.55
N PRO A 254 2.46 -8.00 -5.82
CA PRO A 254 1.74 -8.69 -6.89
C PRO A 254 2.10 -10.16 -7.03
N LEU A 255 3.36 -10.54 -6.83
CA LEU A 255 3.79 -11.93 -6.95
C LEU A 255 3.10 -12.82 -5.91
N TYR A 256 3.05 -12.35 -4.67
CA TYR A 256 2.38 -13.08 -3.59
C TYR A 256 0.86 -13.08 -3.77
N SER A 257 0.27 -11.95 -4.17
CA SER A 257 -1.17 -11.83 -4.43
C SER A 257 -1.61 -12.73 -5.58
N ILE A 258 -0.86 -12.74 -6.68
CA ILE A 258 -1.18 -13.56 -7.85
C ILE A 258 -1.03 -15.04 -7.51
N ALA A 259 0.05 -15.43 -6.83
CA ALA A 259 0.21 -16.82 -6.39
C ALA A 259 -0.96 -17.28 -5.52
N LEU A 260 -1.44 -16.45 -4.59
CA LEU A 260 -2.61 -16.74 -3.78
C LEU A 260 -3.91 -16.77 -4.60
N ALA A 261 -4.09 -15.84 -5.54
CA ALA A 261 -5.26 -15.79 -6.41
C ALA A 261 -5.35 -17.01 -7.34
N MET A 262 -4.21 -17.48 -7.84
CA MET A 262 -4.12 -18.74 -8.62
C MET A 262 -4.56 -19.95 -7.82
N LEU A 263 -4.12 -20.03 -6.56
CA LEU A 263 -4.45 -21.15 -5.67
C LEU A 263 -5.92 -21.14 -5.23
N LEU A 264 -6.47 -19.95 -4.94
CA LEU A 264 -7.80 -19.82 -4.33
C LEU A 264 -8.93 -19.64 -5.36
N PHE A 265 -8.65 -19.02 -6.51
CA PHE A 265 -9.65 -18.63 -7.50
C PHE A 265 -9.43 -19.27 -8.86
N ASN A 266 -8.43 -20.16 -8.98
CA ASN A 266 -8.07 -20.86 -10.23
C ASN A 266 -7.74 -19.90 -11.40
N GLU A 267 -7.18 -18.71 -11.09
CA GLU A 267 -6.79 -17.71 -12.09
C GLU A 267 -5.57 -18.15 -12.95
N ALA A 268 -5.02 -19.34 -12.68
CA ALA A 268 -3.86 -19.88 -13.39
C ALA A 268 -4.06 -20.06 -14.92
N GLN A 269 -5.31 -20.19 -15.36
CA GLN A 269 -5.64 -20.41 -16.79
C GLN A 269 -5.40 -19.17 -17.68
N GLU A 270 -5.22 -18.00 -17.07
CA GLU A 270 -5.01 -16.73 -17.79
C GLU A 270 -3.51 -16.38 -17.98
N LEU A 271 -2.58 -17.23 -17.48
CA LEU A 271 -1.14 -16.94 -17.47
C LEU A 271 -0.48 -17.35 -18.78
N ASN A 272 -0.28 -16.38 -19.64
CA ASN A 272 0.45 -16.52 -20.90
C ASN A 272 1.94 -16.14 -20.75
N LEU A 273 2.71 -16.29 -21.83
CA LEU A 273 4.14 -15.93 -21.86
C LEU A 273 4.35 -14.46 -21.52
N SER A 274 3.47 -13.55 -21.95
CA SER A 274 3.54 -12.12 -21.67
C SER A 274 3.46 -11.83 -20.17
N PHE A 275 2.63 -12.59 -19.44
CA PHE A 275 2.58 -12.50 -17.97
C PHE A 275 3.94 -12.78 -17.33
N TRP A 276 4.56 -13.92 -17.66
CA TRP A 276 5.85 -14.29 -17.09
C TRP A 276 6.98 -13.33 -17.47
N MET A 277 6.98 -12.81 -18.69
CA MET A 277 7.93 -11.78 -19.12
C MET A 277 7.75 -10.49 -18.32
N GLY A 278 6.51 -10.03 -18.13
CA GLY A 278 6.24 -8.81 -17.36
C GLY A 278 6.60 -8.96 -15.88
N VAL A 279 6.27 -10.09 -15.26
CA VAL A 279 6.67 -10.44 -13.89
C VAL A 279 8.20 -10.42 -13.77
N SER A 280 8.92 -11.03 -14.72
CA SER A 280 10.38 -11.05 -14.73
C SER A 280 10.97 -9.65 -14.80
N MET A 281 10.37 -8.73 -15.58
CA MET A 281 10.80 -7.33 -15.64
C MET A 281 10.63 -6.63 -14.30
N ILE A 282 9.49 -6.83 -13.59
CA ILE A 282 9.23 -6.25 -12.27
C ILE A 282 10.26 -6.76 -11.25
N VAL A 283 10.48 -8.07 -11.20
CA VAL A 283 11.44 -8.72 -10.29
C VAL A 283 12.87 -8.24 -10.57
N ALA A 284 13.25 -8.14 -11.83
CA ALA A 284 14.56 -7.65 -12.24
C ALA A 284 14.79 -6.19 -11.80
N ALA A 285 13.77 -5.32 -11.95
CA ALA A 285 13.85 -3.92 -11.50
C ALA A 285 14.06 -3.82 -9.99
N VAL A 286 13.30 -4.58 -9.19
CA VAL A 286 13.43 -4.63 -7.73
C VAL A 286 14.78 -5.19 -7.31
N GLY A 287 15.20 -6.31 -7.89
CA GLY A 287 16.47 -6.97 -7.58
C GLY A 287 17.68 -6.09 -7.91
N TYR A 288 17.68 -5.46 -9.09
CA TYR A 288 18.74 -4.52 -9.47
C TYR A 288 18.83 -3.35 -8.48
N HIS A 289 17.68 -2.77 -8.10
CA HIS A 289 17.68 -1.65 -7.14
C HIS A 289 18.28 -2.08 -5.79
N ALA A 290 17.82 -3.21 -5.23
CA ALA A 290 18.32 -3.74 -3.97
C ALA A 290 19.83 -4.00 -3.98
N CYS A 291 20.35 -4.57 -5.08
CA CYS A 291 21.78 -4.81 -5.26
C CYS A 291 22.58 -3.49 -5.35
N ALA A 292 22.04 -2.50 -6.06
CA ALA A 292 22.70 -1.21 -6.23
C ALA A 292 22.74 -0.39 -4.93
N GLU A 293 21.71 -0.44 -4.11
CA GLU A 293 21.71 0.21 -2.79
C GLU A 293 22.72 -0.42 -1.84
N ARG A 294 22.78 -1.75 -1.76
CA ARG A 294 23.80 -2.45 -0.95
C ARG A 294 25.23 -2.06 -1.32
N ARG A 295 25.52 -1.94 -2.62
CA ARG A 295 26.85 -1.49 -3.09
C ARG A 295 27.16 -0.07 -2.64
N THR A 296 26.17 0.82 -2.60
CA THR A 296 26.33 2.21 -2.19
C THR A 296 26.56 2.33 -0.68
N GLU A 297 25.83 1.53 0.11
CA GLU A 297 26.01 1.46 1.57
C GLU A 297 27.40 0.92 1.95
N ASN A 298 27.84 -0.17 1.30
CA ASN A 298 29.16 -0.73 1.55
C ASN A 298 30.31 0.26 1.25
N LYS A 299 30.15 1.08 0.19
CA LYS A 299 31.16 2.13 -0.12
C LYS A 299 31.19 3.24 0.94
N ARG A 300 30.05 3.57 1.59
CA ARG A 300 29.98 4.57 2.67
C ARG A 300 30.58 4.07 3.99
N HIS A 301 30.64 2.78 4.20
CA HIS A 301 31.24 2.18 5.41
C HIS A 301 32.74 1.90 5.26
N MET A 302 33.30 1.94 4.03
CA MET A 302 34.70 1.71 3.75
C MET A 302 35.53 3.01 3.52
N GLY A 303 34.88 4.16 3.44
CA GLY A 303 35.50 5.47 3.34
C GLY A 303 35.11 6.37 4.49
#